data_c61b224dd7c880e8cf584ac16c18de1f
#
_entry.id   c61b224dd7c880e8cf584ac16c18de1f
#
_cell.length_a   1.000
_cell.length_b   1.000
_cell.length_c   1.000
_cell.angle_alpha   90.00
_cell.angle_beta   90.00
_cell.angle_gamma   90.00
#
_symmetry.space_group_name_H-M   'P 1'
#
loop_
_entity.id
_entity.type
_entity.pdbx_description
1 polymer ?
#
loop_
_entity_poly.entity_id
_entity_poly.type
_entity_poly.pdbx_seq_one_letter_code
_entity_poly.pdbx_strand_id
1 'polypeptide(L)'
;GEQEDDLDGQQVARLIDRFSLTPNSWPELARIIDQIYDDLPVGLSEVYPQLSVDDVRLCCMIIVGLSSSEIAQVLDIRTESVYRKRRRLKKKLSLGEKDSLREHLLRFIDRMADDPRAV
;
A
#
# COMPACT_ATOMS: atom_id res chain seq x y z
N GLY A 1 -23.95 1.61 9.65
CA GLY A 1 -23.81 2.69 10.46
C GLY A 1 -22.88 3.75 9.95
N GLU A 2 -22.43 4.50 10.86
CA GLU A 2 -21.57 5.62 10.56
C GLU A 2 -20.23 5.21 10.00
N GLN A 3 -19.99 3.94 9.96
CA GLN A 3 -18.72 3.39 9.49
C GLN A 3 -18.72 3.04 8.01
N GLU A 4 -19.84 3.15 7.35
CA GLU A 4 -19.97 2.65 6.00
C GLU A 4 -19.06 3.30 5.02
N ASP A 5 -18.70 4.55 5.25
CA ASP A 5 -17.88 5.27 4.31
C ASP A 5 -16.40 5.01 4.49
N ASP A 6 -16.01 4.38 5.60
CA ASP A 6 -14.62 4.12 5.92
C ASP A 6 -14.36 2.62 5.88
N LEU A 7 -13.58 2.19 4.90
CA LEU A 7 -13.18 0.79 4.81
C LEU A 7 -11.93 0.57 5.65
N ASP A 8 -11.99 -0.34 6.60
CA ASP A 8 -10.81 -0.73 7.38
C ASP A 8 -10.02 -1.79 6.62
N GLY A 9 -8.89 -2.20 7.19
CA GLY A 9 -8.01 -3.17 6.54
C GLY A 9 -8.68 -4.52 6.28
N GLN A 10 -9.58 -4.93 7.16
CA GLN A 10 -10.28 -6.20 6.97
C GLN A 10 -11.28 -6.13 5.84
N GLN A 11 -11.97 -5.01 5.70
CA GLN A 11 -12.93 -4.82 4.61
C GLN A 11 -12.22 -4.80 3.27
N VAL A 12 -11.07 -4.13 3.22
CA VAL A 12 -10.26 -4.10 2.01
C VAL A 12 -9.78 -5.49 1.66
N ALA A 13 -9.29 -6.25 2.65
CA ALA A 13 -8.82 -7.62 2.42
C ALA A 13 -9.93 -8.50 1.86
N ARG A 14 -11.15 -8.37 2.36
CA ARG A 14 -12.29 -9.13 1.84
C ARG A 14 -12.62 -8.78 0.41
N LEU A 15 -12.53 -7.50 0.07
CA LEU A 15 -12.75 -7.06 -1.31
C LEU A 15 -11.71 -7.66 -2.23
N ILE A 16 -10.45 -7.65 -1.80
CA ILE A 16 -9.36 -8.21 -2.59
C ILE A 16 -9.55 -9.72 -2.78
N ASP A 17 -9.97 -10.42 -1.74
CA ASP A 17 -10.23 -11.87 -1.82
C ASP A 17 -11.27 -12.21 -2.89
N ARG A 18 -12.27 -11.36 -3.07
CA ARG A 18 -13.30 -11.59 -4.07
C ARG A 18 -12.75 -11.54 -5.49
N PHE A 19 -11.66 -10.83 -5.69
CA PHE A 19 -11.09 -10.65 -7.03
C PHE A 19 -10.03 -11.70 -7.36
N SER A 20 -9.78 -12.66 -6.47
CA SER A 20 -8.83 -13.75 -6.71
C SER A 20 -7.49 -13.21 -7.19
N LEU A 21 -6.64 -12.85 -6.26
CA LEU A 21 -5.31 -12.33 -6.61
C LEU A 21 -4.59 -13.28 -7.54
N THR A 22 -4.21 -12.78 -8.71
CA THR A 22 -3.51 -13.54 -9.74
C THR A 22 -2.27 -12.77 -10.17
N PRO A 23 -1.34 -13.42 -10.86
CA PRO A 23 -0.21 -12.70 -11.43
C PRO A 23 -0.69 -11.54 -12.30
N ASN A 24 -0.04 -10.41 -12.17
CA ASN A 24 -0.36 -9.20 -12.95
C ASN A 24 -1.73 -8.61 -12.65
N SER A 25 -2.26 -8.82 -11.45
CA SER A 25 -3.56 -8.27 -11.06
C SER A 25 -3.47 -6.83 -10.57
N TRP A 26 -2.33 -6.18 -10.75
CA TRP A 26 -2.14 -4.79 -10.33
C TRP A 26 -3.22 -3.82 -10.87
N PRO A 27 -3.61 -3.88 -12.17
CA PRO A 27 -4.61 -2.93 -12.66
C PRO A 27 -5.94 -2.97 -11.91
N GLU A 28 -6.41 -4.16 -11.55
CA GLU A 28 -7.65 -4.29 -10.77
C GLU A 28 -7.45 -3.78 -9.37
N LEU A 29 -6.32 -4.12 -8.77
CA LEU A 29 -5.99 -3.67 -7.42
C LEU A 29 -5.88 -2.14 -7.38
N ALA A 30 -5.29 -1.54 -8.39
CA ALA A 30 -5.16 -0.09 -8.48
C ALA A 30 -6.52 0.61 -8.47
N ARG A 31 -7.52 0.03 -9.13
CA ARG A 31 -8.87 0.58 -9.11
C ARG A 31 -9.48 0.54 -7.72
N ILE A 32 -9.25 -0.55 -6.99
CA ILE A 32 -9.73 -0.67 -5.61
C ILE A 32 -9.08 0.40 -4.74
N ILE A 33 -7.79 0.56 -4.89
CA ILE A 33 -7.03 1.55 -4.13
C ILE A 33 -7.54 2.97 -4.41
N ASP A 34 -7.80 3.29 -5.67
CA ASP A 34 -8.32 4.61 -6.05
C ASP A 34 -9.70 4.89 -5.44
N GLN A 35 -10.51 3.86 -5.25
CA GLN A 35 -11.81 4.03 -4.62
C GLN A 35 -11.72 4.32 -3.13
N ILE A 36 -10.67 3.81 -2.49
CA ILE A 36 -10.50 3.94 -1.04
C ILE A 36 -9.66 5.16 -0.68
N TYR A 37 -8.58 5.36 -1.40
CA TYR A 37 -7.59 6.41 -1.14
C TYR A 37 -7.40 7.22 -2.41
N ASP A 38 -8.01 8.38 -2.43
CA ASP A 38 -7.94 9.27 -3.60
C ASP A 38 -6.49 9.71 -3.84
N ASP A 39 -5.98 9.46 -5.04
CA ASP A 39 -4.63 9.87 -5.48
C ASP A 39 -3.49 9.40 -4.57
N LEU A 40 -3.64 8.24 -3.94
CA LEU A 40 -2.61 7.71 -3.05
C LEU A 40 -1.25 7.55 -3.75
N PRO A 41 -1.16 6.94 -4.95
CA PRO A 41 0.15 6.82 -5.60
C PRO A 41 0.81 8.17 -5.87
N VAL A 42 0.04 9.14 -6.29
CA VAL A 42 0.55 10.50 -6.56
C VAL A 42 1.06 11.14 -5.27
N GLY A 43 0.28 11.04 -4.19
CA GLY A 43 0.68 11.59 -2.90
C GLY A 43 1.97 10.98 -2.36
N LEU A 44 2.11 9.66 -2.50
CA LEU A 44 3.33 8.97 -2.08
C LEU A 44 4.54 9.45 -2.88
N SER A 45 4.37 9.59 -4.19
CA SER A 45 5.45 10.04 -5.06
C SER A 45 5.89 11.47 -4.76
N GLU A 46 4.95 12.32 -4.38
CA GLU A 46 5.26 13.72 -4.04
C GLU A 46 6.00 13.84 -2.71
N VAL A 47 5.57 13.08 -1.70
CA VAL A 47 6.18 13.15 -0.37
C VAL A 47 7.52 12.40 -0.34
N TYR A 48 7.62 11.32 -1.09
CA TYR A 48 8.82 10.47 -1.13
C TYR A 48 9.35 10.37 -2.56
N PRO A 49 9.96 11.46 -3.07
CA PRO A 49 10.44 11.46 -4.47
C PRO A 49 11.53 10.43 -4.75
N GLN A 50 12.15 9.88 -3.72
CA GLN A 50 13.16 8.84 -3.87
C GLN A 50 12.57 7.46 -4.21
N LEU A 51 11.24 7.31 -4.13
CA LEU A 51 10.60 6.03 -4.43
C LEU A 51 10.40 5.85 -5.93
N SER A 52 10.67 4.66 -6.41
CA SER A 52 10.36 4.29 -7.80
C SER A 52 8.89 3.97 -7.94
N VAL A 53 8.42 3.79 -9.17
CA VAL A 53 7.04 3.36 -9.43
C VAL A 53 6.76 2.03 -8.71
N ASP A 54 7.70 1.10 -8.77
CA ASP A 54 7.55 -0.19 -8.08
C ASP A 54 7.49 -0.03 -6.57
N ASP A 55 8.29 0.87 -6.02
CA ASP A 55 8.24 1.17 -4.58
C ASP A 55 6.88 1.73 -4.17
N VAL A 56 6.33 2.63 -4.97
CA VAL A 56 5.02 3.22 -4.70
C VAL A 56 3.93 2.15 -4.74
N ARG A 57 3.98 1.26 -5.72
CA ARG A 57 3.02 0.15 -5.80
C ARG A 57 3.12 -0.75 -4.58
N LEU A 58 4.34 -1.04 -4.14
CA LEU A 58 4.56 -1.84 -2.94
C LEU A 58 3.96 -1.15 -1.71
N CYS A 59 4.17 0.15 -1.57
CA CYS A 59 3.58 0.93 -0.48
C CYS A 59 2.06 0.82 -0.50
N CYS A 60 1.45 0.95 -1.66
CA CYS A 60 -0.01 0.87 -1.79
C CYS A 60 -0.52 -0.50 -1.34
N MET A 61 0.14 -1.57 -1.76
CA MET A 61 -0.26 -2.92 -1.36
C MET A 61 -0.12 -3.14 0.14
N ILE A 62 0.93 -2.59 0.74
CA ILE A 62 1.13 -2.68 2.19
C ILE A 62 0.04 -1.89 2.93
N ILE A 63 -0.28 -0.71 2.47
CA ILE A 63 -1.30 0.14 3.09
C ILE A 63 -2.66 -0.56 3.11
N VAL A 64 -3.05 -1.19 2.01
CA VAL A 64 -4.35 -1.87 1.97
C VAL A 64 -4.34 -3.22 2.68
N GLY A 65 -3.20 -3.63 3.22
CA GLY A 65 -3.14 -4.77 4.13
C GLY A 65 -2.80 -6.10 3.49
N LEU A 66 -2.24 -6.10 2.29
CA LEU A 66 -1.80 -7.36 1.68
C LEU A 66 -0.61 -7.94 2.44
N SER A 67 -0.62 -9.24 2.65
CA SER A 67 0.52 -9.95 3.21
C SER A 67 1.63 -10.04 2.17
N SER A 68 2.84 -10.37 2.61
CA SER A 68 3.95 -10.57 1.69
C SER A 68 3.66 -11.68 0.68
N SER A 69 2.96 -12.72 1.10
CA SER A 69 2.56 -13.80 0.20
C SER A 69 1.59 -13.32 -0.88
N GLU A 70 0.62 -12.48 -0.49
CA GLU A 70 -0.34 -11.92 -1.43
C GLU A 70 0.33 -10.94 -2.40
N ILE A 71 1.25 -10.13 -1.90
CA ILE A 71 2.03 -9.22 -2.75
C ILE A 71 2.84 -10.02 -3.78
N ALA A 72 3.43 -11.13 -3.34
CA ALA A 72 4.18 -12.01 -4.23
C ALA A 72 3.29 -12.51 -5.38
N GLN A 73 2.03 -12.85 -5.09
CA GLN A 73 1.09 -13.27 -6.11
C GLN A 73 0.78 -12.15 -7.11
N VAL A 74 0.53 -10.94 -6.62
CA VAL A 74 0.24 -9.80 -7.49
C VAL A 74 1.41 -9.48 -8.39
N LEU A 75 2.63 -9.53 -7.85
CA LEU A 75 3.83 -9.18 -8.60
C LEU A 75 4.41 -10.34 -9.40
N ASP A 76 3.88 -11.56 -9.19
CA ASP A 76 4.37 -12.78 -9.82
C ASP A 76 5.87 -13.00 -9.54
N ILE A 77 6.20 -12.92 -8.25
CA ILE A 77 7.57 -13.15 -7.76
C ILE A 77 7.52 -14.04 -6.52
N ARG A 78 8.67 -14.45 -6.03
CA ARG A 78 8.76 -15.25 -4.81
C ARG A 78 8.56 -14.37 -3.57
N THR A 79 8.01 -14.97 -2.52
CA THR A 79 7.79 -14.27 -1.25
C THR A 79 9.11 -13.73 -0.68
N GLU A 80 10.21 -14.47 -0.83
CA GLU A 80 11.52 -13.99 -0.38
C GLU A 80 11.93 -12.70 -1.08
N SER A 81 11.56 -12.56 -2.34
CA SER A 81 11.83 -11.32 -3.09
C SER A 81 11.05 -10.15 -2.53
N VAL A 82 9.81 -10.41 -2.06
CA VAL A 82 9.00 -9.37 -1.41
C VAL A 82 9.67 -8.93 -0.12
N TYR A 83 10.19 -9.87 0.69
CA TYR A 83 10.89 -9.50 1.92
C TYR A 83 12.10 -8.61 1.64
N ARG A 84 12.84 -8.89 0.58
CA ARG A 84 13.98 -8.07 0.20
C ARG A 84 13.54 -6.68 -0.26
N LYS A 85 12.44 -6.60 -1.01
CA LYS A 85 11.88 -5.32 -1.44
C LYS A 85 11.43 -4.49 -0.24
N ARG A 86 10.78 -5.12 0.74
CA ARG A 86 10.34 -4.44 1.94
C ARG A 86 11.53 -3.90 2.75
N ARG A 87 12.60 -4.67 2.82
CA ARG A 87 13.81 -4.25 3.51
C ARG A 87 14.44 -3.02 2.86
N ARG A 88 14.53 -3.04 1.53
CA ARG A 88 15.05 -1.88 0.78
C ARG A 88 14.16 -0.65 0.94
N LEU A 89 12.85 -0.87 0.94
CA LEU A 89 11.89 0.21 1.12
C LEU A 89 12.06 0.87 2.49
N LYS A 90 12.24 0.07 3.53
CA LYS A 90 12.52 0.62 4.87
C LYS A 90 13.74 1.52 4.85
N LYS A 91 14.80 1.11 4.17
CA LYS A 91 16.02 1.92 4.07
C LYS A 91 15.75 3.23 3.34
N LYS A 92 14.99 3.18 2.26
CA LYS A 92 14.64 4.39 1.50
C LYS A 92 13.82 5.36 2.33
N LEU A 93 13.02 4.86 3.26
CA LEU A 93 12.19 5.67 4.15
C LEU A 93 12.89 5.99 5.48
N SER A 94 14.15 5.63 5.60
CA SER A 94 14.97 5.86 6.81
C SER A 94 14.39 5.20 8.05
N LEU A 95 13.82 4.02 7.89
CA LEU A 95 13.26 3.24 9.00
C LEU A 95 14.27 2.22 9.48
N GLY A 96 14.21 1.90 10.78
CA GLY A 96 15.02 0.84 11.38
C GLY A 96 14.42 -0.54 11.12
N GLU A 97 15.21 -1.58 11.41
CA GLU A 97 14.76 -2.96 11.18
C GLU A 97 13.52 -3.32 11.99
N LYS A 98 13.37 -2.75 13.18
CA LYS A 98 12.24 -3.04 14.06
C LYS A 98 11.03 -2.18 13.80
N ASP A 99 11.17 -1.15 12.97
CA ASP A 99 10.05 -0.29 12.65
C ASP A 99 9.07 -1.00 11.73
N SER A 100 7.78 -0.79 11.97
CA SER A 100 6.74 -1.34 11.11
C SER A 100 6.56 -0.45 9.90
N LEU A 101 6.80 -1.00 8.73
CA LEU A 101 6.62 -0.31 7.47
C LEU A 101 5.15 0.11 7.30
N ARG A 102 4.23 -0.80 7.61
CA ARG A 102 2.80 -0.50 7.47
C ARG A 102 2.36 0.61 8.42
N GLU A 103 2.80 0.57 9.68
CA GLU A 103 2.44 1.61 10.64
C GLU A 103 2.94 2.97 10.20
N HIS A 104 4.16 3.02 9.67
CA HIS A 104 4.72 4.27 9.17
C HIS A 104 3.88 4.82 8.02
N LEU A 105 3.50 3.96 7.08
CA LEU A 105 2.70 4.37 5.92
C LEU A 105 1.28 4.76 6.32
N LEU A 106 0.70 4.09 7.32
CA LEU A 106 -0.63 4.46 7.81
C LEU A 106 -0.61 5.84 8.47
N ARG A 107 0.47 6.18 9.17
CA ARG A 107 0.62 7.54 9.72
C ARG A 107 0.71 8.59 8.62
N PHE A 108 1.35 8.24 7.51
CA PHE A 108 1.38 9.11 6.34
C PHE A 108 -0.04 9.37 5.82
N ILE A 109 -0.88 8.32 5.75
CA ILE A 109 -2.28 8.47 5.32
C ILE A 109 -3.03 9.43 6.26
N ASP A 110 -2.86 9.27 7.56
CA ASP A 110 -3.52 10.14 8.54
C ASP A 110 -3.09 11.60 8.37
N ARG A 111 -1.81 11.84 8.12
CA ARG A 111 -1.31 13.20 7.91
C ARG A 111 -1.85 13.79 6.61
N MET A 112 -2.00 13.00 5.57
CA MET A 112 -2.62 13.45 4.33
C MET A 112 -4.06 13.90 4.54
N ALA A 113 -4.81 13.12 5.31
CA ALA A 113 -6.21 13.44 5.57
C ALA A 113 -6.37 14.74 6.35
N ASP A 114 -5.39 15.07 7.19
CA ASP A 114 -5.43 16.27 8.02
C ASP A 114 -4.81 17.50 7.35
N ASP A 115 -4.21 17.33 6.19
CA ASP A 115 -3.55 18.43 5.48
C ASP A 115 -4.59 19.23 4.67
N PRO A 116 -4.81 20.51 4.99
CA PRO A 116 -5.77 21.31 4.23
C PRO A 116 -5.46 21.38 2.73
N ARG A 117 -4.20 21.24 2.36
CA ARG A 117 -3.79 21.27 0.95
C ARG A 117 -4.14 19.99 0.20
N ALA A 118 -4.47 18.93 0.92
CA ALA A 118 -4.85 17.67 0.32
C ALA A 118 -6.30 17.64 -0.13
N VAL A 119 -7.06 18.67 0.20
CA VAL A 119 -8.48 18.75 -0.11
C VAL A 119 -8.72 19.40 -1.47
#